data_14d321a324dd1b885b7c36b0f02d3908
#
_entry.id   14d321a324dd1b885b7c36b0f02d3908
#
_cell.length_a   1.000
_cell.length_b   1.000
_cell.length_c   1.000
_cell.angle_alpha   90.00
_cell.angle_beta   90.00
_cell.angle_gamma   90.00
#
_symmetry.space_group_name_H-M   'P 1'
#
loop_
_entity.id
_entity.type
_entity.pdbx_description
1 polymer ?
#
loop_
_entity_poly.entity_id
_entity_poly.type
_entity_poly.pdbx_seq_one_letter_code
_entity_poly.pdbx_strand_id
1 'polypeptide(L)'
;MARTVRNPKIDTRSARVKLAARREPYWTVLSQGCALGYRKGAKGGTWIARFRGGDGRQHYGPLGAADDARDPDGLSVFDFTQAQKRAREWFDRKAREQAGDFAPLGRPYTVADALAEYRTDYVRRGGKAIDRLDWSAAAWISPELGSVELAKLSKARLVAWHQKIAETPARLRTKDGAEQKHRKAENTPEGIRRRRSTANRVLTILKAGLNHAHQEGKCATDDAWRSVRVS
;
A
#
# COMPACT_ATOMS: atom_id res chain seq x y z
N MET A 1 42.98 0.54 11.44
CA MET A 1 42.91 0.71 9.97
C MET A 1 41.45 0.73 9.55
N ALA A 2 41.00 1.81 8.93
CA ALA A 2 39.62 1.92 8.42
C ALA A 2 39.43 0.95 7.23
N ARG A 3 38.51 0.02 7.35
CA ARG A 3 38.18 -0.96 6.31
C ARG A 3 37.46 -0.22 5.18
N THR A 4 38.13 -0.05 4.05
CA THR A 4 37.52 0.55 2.83
C THR A 4 36.39 -0.36 2.37
N VAL A 5 35.16 0.05 2.54
CA VAL A 5 33.97 -0.68 2.06
C VAL A 5 33.96 -0.55 0.53
N ARG A 6 34.38 -1.59 -0.18
CA ARG A 6 34.20 -1.65 -1.64
C ARG A 6 32.72 -1.88 -1.93
N ASN A 7 32.06 -0.86 -2.41
CA ASN A 7 30.69 -1.01 -2.94
C ASN A 7 30.70 -1.97 -4.13
N PRO A 8 29.87 -3.03 -4.13
CA PRO A 8 29.74 -3.91 -5.27
C PRO A 8 29.23 -3.12 -6.48
N LYS A 9 29.79 -3.38 -7.66
CA LYS A 9 29.28 -2.76 -8.90
C LYS A 9 27.92 -3.36 -9.24
N ILE A 10 26.86 -2.58 -9.05
CA ILE A 10 25.47 -2.94 -9.37
C ILE A 10 24.84 -1.94 -10.36
N ASP A 11 25.64 -0.99 -10.83
CA ASP A 11 25.24 0.16 -11.63
C ASP A 11 24.87 -0.22 -13.07
N THR A 12 25.48 -1.26 -13.63
CA THR A 12 25.22 -1.69 -15.01
C THR A 12 24.65 -3.11 -15.04
N ARG A 13 23.85 -3.40 -16.07
CA ARG A 13 23.31 -4.74 -16.36
C ARG A 13 24.44 -5.80 -16.47
N SER A 14 25.51 -5.46 -17.17
CA SER A 14 26.67 -6.36 -17.34
C SER A 14 27.43 -6.63 -16.03
N ALA A 15 27.51 -5.66 -15.13
CA ALA A 15 28.10 -5.87 -13.81
C ALA A 15 27.21 -6.79 -12.95
N ARG A 16 25.88 -6.59 -12.99
CA ARG A 16 24.92 -7.42 -12.24
C ARG A 16 24.86 -8.85 -12.73
N VAL A 17 25.04 -9.10 -14.02
CA VAL A 17 25.10 -10.46 -14.59
C VAL A 17 26.24 -11.29 -13.95
N LYS A 18 27.38 -10.67 -13.63
CA LYS A 18 28.56 -11.31 -13.03
C LYS A 18 28.40 -11.62 -11.53
N LEU A 19 27.37 -11.07 -10.86
CA LEU A 19 27.13 -11.31 -9.44
C LEU A 19 26.55 -12.71 -9.22
N ALA A 20 26.89 -13.34 -8.12
CA ALA A 20 26.30 -14.61 -7.70
C ALA A 20 24.88 -14.40 -7.19
N ALA A 21 23.99 -15.36 -7.44
CA ALA A 21 22.66 -15.36 -6.80
C ALA A 21 22.82 -15.65 -5.31
N ARG A 22 22.21 -14.81 -4.46
CA ARG A 22 22.24 -14.96 -3.00
C ARG A 22 21.02 -14.33 -2.34
N ARG A 23 20.71 -14.78 -1.12
CA ARG A 23 19.58 -14.27 -0.34
C ARG A 23 19.78 -12.80 0.07
N GLU A 24 21.00 -12.42 0.44
CA GLU A 24 21.33 -11.07 0.86
C GLU A 24 21.55 -10.14 -0.36
N PRO A 25 20.97 -8.93 -0.35
CA PRO A 25 21.20 -7.96 -1.42
C PRO A 25 22.66 -7.48 -1.46
N TYR A 26 23.10 -7.06 -2.63
CA TYR A 26 24.33 -6.31 -2.84
C TYR A 26 24.03 -4.83 -2.59
N TRP A 27 24.62 -4.25 -1.55
CA TRP A 27 24.32 -2.92 -1.07
C TRP A 27 25.28 -1.87 -1.62
N THR A 28 24.75 -0.75 -2.11
CA THR A 28 25.47 0.49 -2.42
C THR A 28 24.95 1.59 -1.53
N VAL A 29 25.82 2.25 -0.78
CA VAL A 29 25.45 3.37 0.08
C VAL A 29 25.18 4.59 -0.80
N LEU A 30 24.03 5.24 -0.65
CA LEU A 30 23.66 6.46 -1.35
C LEU A 30 23.88 7.71 -0.49
N SER A 31 23.62 7.60 0.81
CA SER A 31 23.90 8.61 1.82
C SER A 31 23.96 7.96 3.21
N GLN A 32 24.30 8.72 4.24
CA GLN A 32 24.38 8.20 5.60
C GLN A 32 23.04 7.55 6.01
N GLY A 33 23.08 6.29 6.43
CA GLY A 33 21.90 5.51 6.81
C GLY A 33 21.03 5.02 5.64
N CYS A 34 21.30 5.42 4.41
CA CYS A 34 20.51 5.13 3.21
C CYS A 34 21.29 4.28 2.22
N ALA A 35 20.75 3.14 1.82
CA ALA A 35 21.40 2.24 0.86
C ALA A 35 20.40 1.67 -0.16
N LEU A 36 20.87 1.54 -1.40
CA LEU A 36 20.18 0.81 -2.45
C LEU A 36 20.77 -0.60 -2.55
N GLY A 37 19.92 -1.60 -2.53
CA GLY A 37 20.28 -3.00 -2.64
C GLY A 37 19.78 -3.63 -3.94
N TYR A 38 20.61 -4.48 -4.52
CA TYR A 38 20.23 -5.35 -5.62
C TYR A 38 20.25 -6.80 -5.14
N ARG A 39 19.13 -7.50 -5.24
CA ARG A 39 19.03 -8.93 -4.93
C ARG A 39 18.88 -9.71 -6.22
N LYS A 40 19.87 -10.56 -6.51
CA LYS A 40 19.83 -11.44 -7.68
C LYS A 40 19.04 -12.70 -7.37
N GLY A 41 17.93 -12.89 -8.09
CA GLY A 41 17.10 -14.09 -8.06
C GLY A 41 17.34 -14.97 -9.31
N ALA A 42 16.67 -16.12 -9.36
CA ALA A 42 16.76 -17.07 -10.48
C ALA A 42 16.17 -16.52 -11.80
N LYS A 43 15.16 -15.63 -11.71
CA LYS A 43 14.43 -15.08 -12.87
C LYS A 43 14.74 -13.59 -13.12
N GLY A 44 15.78 -13.04 -12.49
CA GLY A 44 16.15 -11.63 -12.57
C GLY A 44 16.37 -11.01 -11.19
N GLY A 45 16.78 -9.75 -11.17
CA GLY A 45 17.07 -9.00 -9.96
C GLY A 45 15.91 -8.16 -9.46
N THR A 46 16.01 -7.76 -8.21
CA THR A 46 15.04 -6.87 -7.55
C THR A 46 15.78 -5.76 -6.82
N TRP A 47 15.30 -4.53 -6.93
CA TRP A 47 15.79 -3.37 -6.20
C TRP A 47 15.11 -3.27 -4.84
N ILE A 48 15.90 -2.97 -3.80
CA ILE A 48 15.45 -2.86 -2.41
C ILE A 48 16.09 -1.63 -1.79
N ALA A 49 15.30 -0.79 -1.14
CA ALA A 49 15.80 0.31 -0.33
C ALA A 49 16.05 -0.15 1.11
N ARG A 50 17.07 0.41 1.75
CA ARG A 50 17.35 0.26 3.18
C ARG A 50 17.59 1.63 3.79
N PHE A 51 16.82 1.96 4.82
CA PHE A 51 16.93 3.20 5.58
C PHE A 51 17.17 2.88 7.05
N ARG A 52 18.15 3.54 7.66
CA ARG A 52 18.37 3.49 9.10
C ARG A 52 17.88 4.77 9.71
N GLY A 53 16.83 4.67 10.50
CA GLY A 53 16.23 5.82 11.16
C GLY A 53 17.04 6.36 12.34
N GLY A 54 16.61 7.50 12.86
CA GLY A 54 17.18 8.10 14.06
C GLY A 54 17.04 7.24 15.32
N ASP A 55 16.07 6.33 15.34
CA ASP A 55 15.86 5.30 16.37
C ASP A 55 16.84 4.10 16.26
N GLY A 56 17.75 4.14 15.27
CA GLY A 56 18.73 3.08 15.00
C GLY A 56 18.17 1.85 14.29
N ARG A 57 16.85 1.77 14.07
CA ARG A 57 16.20 0.64 13.38
C ARG A 57 16.41 0.72 11.88
N GLN A 58 16.50 -0.46 11.26
CA GLN A 58 16.62 -0.58 9.81
C GLN A 58 15.26 -0.89 9.19
N HIS A 59 14.87 -0.09 8.22
CA HIS A 59 13.67 -0.28 7.42
C HIS A 59 14.06 -0.74 6.02
N TYR A 60 13.29 -1.67 5.46
CA TYR A 60 13.52 -2.22 4.12
C TYR A 60 12.27 -2.03 3.28
N GLY A 61 12.44 -1.61 2.01
CA GLY A 61 11.35 -1.43 1.07
C GLY A 61 11.68 -2.00 -0.31
N PRO A 62 10.85 -2.88 -0.89
CA PRO A 62 10.99 -3.29 -2.26
C PRO A 62 10.67 -2.11 -3.18
N LEU A 63 11.50 -1.88 -4.20
CA LEU A 63 11.31 -0.78 -5.15
C LEU A 63 10.73 -1.27 -6.50
N GLY A 64 11.11 -2.48 -6.93
CA GLY A 64 10.68 -3.06 -8.19
C GLY A 64 11.70 -4.01 -8.78
N ALA A 65 11.42 -4.53 -9.98
CA ALA A 65 12.33 -5.41 -10.69
C ALA A 65 13.51 -4.61 -11.28
N ALA A 66 14.68 -5.27 -11.37
CA ALA A 66 15.80 -4.72 -12.10
C ALA A 66 15.65 -5.03 -13.61
N ASP A 67 16.22 -4.16 -14.44
CA ASP A 67 16.20 -4.25 -15.89
C ASP A 67 17.12 -5.37 -16.47
N ASP A 68 17.28 -6.47 -15.72
CA ASP A 68 18.18 -7.57 -16.11
C ASP A 68 17.65 -8.37 -17.29
N ALA A 69 16.34 -8.62 -17.34
CA ALA A 69 15.67 -9.44 -18.34
C ALA A 69 14.75 -8.65 -19.29
N ARG A 70 14.39 -7.43 -18.92
CA ARG A 70 13.53 -6.52 -19.70
C ARG A 70 14.11 -5.12 -19.64
N ASP A 71 13.74 -4.31 -20.62
CA ASP A 71 14.13 -2.90 -20.60
C ASP A 71 13.34 -2.13 -19.52
N PRO A 72 13.94 -1.08 -18.94
CA PRO A 72 13.30 -0.32 -17.87
C PRO A 72 12.08 0.44 -18.42
N ASP A 73 10.92 0.26 -17.75
CA ASP A 73 9.65 0.92 -18.08
C ASP A 73 9.35 2.12 -17.18
N GLY A 74 10.16 2.36 -16.15
CA GLY A 74 9.95 3.41 -15.16
C GLY A 74 8.78 3.20 -14.21
N LEU A 75 8.02 2.10 -14.36
CA LEU A 75 6.84 1.76 -13.56
C LEU A 75 7.06 0.55 -12.66
N SER A 76 7.52 -0.55 -13.23
CA SER A 76 7.73 -1.83 -12.55
C SER A 76 9.15 -2.36 -12.69
N VAL A 77 9.83 -2.00 -13.77
CA VAL A 77 11.21 -2.38 -14.09
C VAL A 77 12.06 -1.13 -14.13
N PHE A 78 13.15 -1.14 -13.37
CA PHE A 78 14.00 0.04 -13.17
C PHE A 78 15.45 -0.28 -13.51
N ASP A 79 16.10 0.66 -14.22
CA ASP A 79 17.55 0.72 -14.28
C ASP A 79 18.12 1.23 -12.93
N PHE A 80 19.43 1.30 -12.83
CA PHE A 80 20.11 1.76 -11.61
C PHE A 80 19.76 3.20 -11.24
N THR A 81 19.68 4.11 -12.23
CA THR A 81 19.38 5.54 -12.01
C THR A 81 17.94 5.74 -11.55
N GLN A 82 17.00 5.05 -12.17
CA GLN A 82 15.60 5.05 -11.80
C GLN A 82 15.40 4.45 -10.40
N ALA A 83 16.10 3.35 -10.10
CA ALA A 83 16.08 2.73 -8.79
C ALA A 83 16.67 3.64 -7.70
N GLN A 84 17.73 4.40 -8.00
CA GLN A 84 18.27 5.42 -7.08
C GLN A 84 17.25 6.53 -6.80
N LYS A 85 16.58 7.03 -7.84
CA LYS A 85 15.53 8.06 -7.67
C LYS A 85 14.42 7.56 -6.79
N ARG A 86 13.89 6.37 -7.06
CA ARG A 86 12.86 5.71 -6.25
C ARG A 86 13.31 5.46 -4.81
N ALA A 87 14.56 5.07 -4.61
CA ALA A 87 15.12 4.88 -3.28
C ALA A 87 15.14 6.19 -2.49
N ARG A 88 15.57 7.31 -3.10
CA ARG A 88 15.56 8.63 -2.46
C ARG A 88 14.16 9.08 -2.07
N GLU A 89 13.18 8.96 -2.96
CA GLU A 89 11.78 9.25 -2.67
C GLU A 89 11.25 8.40 -1.50
N TRP A 90 11.66 7.13 -1.43
CA TRP A 90 11.30 6.24 -0.34
C TRP A 90 12.00 6.63 0.98
N PHE A 91 13.26 7.05 0.95
CA PHE A 91 13.98 7.55 2.15
C PHE A 91 13.36 8.83 2.69
N ASP A 92 13.04 9.78 1.81
CA ASP A 92 12.39 11.04 2.21
C ASP A 92 11.05 10.79 2.87
N ARG A 93 10.27 9.86 2.33
CA ARG A 93 9.02 9.42 2.94
C ARG A 93 9.25 8.81 4.32
N LYS A 94 10.23 7.90 4.46
CA LYS A 94 10.55 7.28 5.74
C LYS A 94 11.08 8.28 6.77
N ALA A 95 11.87 9.24 6.36
CA ALA A 95 12.34 10.32 7.22
C ALA A 95 11.18 11.18 7.74
N ARG A 96 10.23 11.56 6.86
CA ARG A 96 9.02 12.30 7.25
C ARG A 96 8.11 11.47 8.18
N GLU A 97 7.93 10.19 7.89
CA GLU A 97 7.19 9.27 8.77
C GLU A 97 7.78 9.26 10.20
N GLN A 98 9.10 9.23 10.32
CA GLN A 98 9.78 9.26 11.62
C GLN A 98 9.75 10.62 12.30
N ALA A 99 9.83 11.70 11.52
CA ALA A 99 9.72 13.05 12.03
C ALA A 99 8.29 13.41 12.48
N GLY A 100 7.29 12.59 12.16
CA GLY A 100 5.87 12.91 12.38
C GLY A 100 5.38 14.06 11.51
N ASP A 101 6.15 14.38 10.47
CA ASP A 101 5.92 15.54 9.59
C ASP A 101 4.92 15.16 8.48
N PHE A 102 3.65 14.99 8.90
CA PHE A 102 2.53 14.91 8.00
C PHE A 102 1.97 16.32 7.86
N ALA A 103 1.92 16.85 6.63
CA ALA A 103 1.34 18.15 6.37
C ALA A 103 -0.07 18.21 6.99
N PRO A 104 -0.31 19.03 8.03
CA PRO A 104 -1.61 19.09 8.65
C PRO A 104 -2.57 19.78 7.69
N LEU A 105 -3.65 19.11 7.35
CA LEU A 105 -4.81 19.72 6.66
C LEU A 105 -5.55 20.71 7.56
N GLY A 106 -4.97 21.22 8.66
CA GLY A 106 -5.70 21.98 9.67
C GLY A 106 -6.78 21.17 10.41
N ARG A 107 -7.07 19.95 9.97
CA ARG A 107 -7.96 18.97 10.57
C ARG A 107 -7.41 17.55 10.38
N PRO A 108 -7.81 16.58 11.22
CA PRO A 108 -7.40 15.19 11.08
C PRO A 108 -7.78 14.62 9.70
N TYR A 109 -6.85 13.90 9.07
CA TYR A 109 -7.08 13.22 7.80
C TYR A 109 -7.85 11.92 8.03
N THR A 110 -8.99 11.78 7.39
CA THR A 110 -9.97 10.71 7.64
C THR A 110 -9.98 9.66 6.52
N VAL A 111 -10.66 8.54 6.79
CA VAL A 111 -10.95 7.51 5.78
C VAL A 111 -11.75 8.08 4.59
N ALA A 112 -12.69 9.00 4.85
CA ALA A 112 -13.44 9.66 3.79
C ALA A 112 -12.54 10.50 2.88
N ASP A 113 -11.55 11.20 3.43
CA ASP A 113 -10.58 11.97 2.65
C ASP A 113 -9.73 11.04 1.77
N ALA A 114 -9.27 9.92 2.33
CA ALA A 114 -8.50 8.92 1.60
C ALA A 114 -9.27 8.33 0.40
N LEU A 115 -10.56 8.05 0.58
CA LEU A 115 -11.40 7.55 -0.49
C LEU A 115 -11.69 8.61 -1.55
N ALA A 116 -11.89 9.87 -1.16
CA ALA A 116 -12.13 10.98 -2.08
C ALA A 116 -10.90 11.26 -2.96
N GLU A 117 -9.70 11.30 -2.37
CA GLU A 117 -8.45 11.46 -3.11
C GLU A 117 -8.19 10.26 -4.04
N TYR A 118 -8.37 9.03 -3.54
CA TYR A 118 -8.26 7.82 -4.36
C TYR A 118 -9.25 7.82 -5.53
N ARG A 119 -10.50 8.23 -5.31
CA ARG A 119 -11.50 8.35 -6.37
C ARG A 119 -11.04 9.30 -7.47
N THR A 120 -10.52 10.46 -7.09
CA THR A 120 -9.99 11.46 -8.03
C THR A 120 -8.84 10.89 -8.86
N ASP A 121 -7.88 10.22 -8.22
CA ASP A 121 -6.78 9.56 -8.90
C ASP A 121 -7.24 8.39 -9.79
N TYR A 122 -8.21 7.58 -9.32
CA TYR A 122 -8.79 6.49 -10.08
C TYR A 122 -9.45 6.96 -11.38
N VAL A 123 -10.19 8.07 -11.32
CA VAL A 123 -10.79 8.72 -12.51
C VAL A 123 -9.70 9.24 -13.45
N ARG A 124 -8.69 9.93 -12.91
CA ARG A 124 -7.57 10.47 -13.68
C ARG A 124 -6.81 9.37 -14.46
N ARG A 125 -6.70 8.18 -13.89
CA ARG A 125 -6.05 7.00 -14.51
C ARG A 125 -6.97 6.25 -15.48
N GLY A 126 -8.19 6.74 -15.76
CA GLY A 126 -9.15 6.10 -16.68
C GLY A 126 -9.88 4.90 -16.08
N GLY A 127 -10.01 4.84 -14.76
CA GLY A 127 -10.78 3.79 -14.07
C GLY A 127 -12.25 3.80 -14.47
N LYS A 128 -12.80 2.62 -14.82
CA LYS A 128 -14.17 2.49 -15.36
C LYS A 128 -15.22 2.13 -14.32
N ALA A 129 -14.84 1.66 -13.13
CA ALA A 129 -15.78 1.15 -12.12
C ALA A 129 -16.10 2.19 -11.03
N ILE A 130 -16.28 3.45 -11.43
CA ILE A 130 -16.51 4.59 -10.52
C ILE A 130 -17.78 4.39 -9.71
N ASP A 131 -18.89 4.05 -10.36
CA ASP A 131 -20.18 3.83 -9.69
C ASP A 131 -20.09 2.76 -8.60
N ARG A 132 -19.31 1.70 -8.85
CA ARG A 132 -19.09 0.63 -7.87
C ARG A 132 -18.28 1.13 -6.67
N LEU A 133 -17.27 1.95 -6.91
CA LEU A 133 -16.46 2.57 -5.86
C LEU A 133 -17.33 3.48 -5.01
N ASP A 134 -18.06 4.39 -5.63
CA ASP A 134 -18.93 5.37 -4.98
C ASP A 134 -20.03 4.69 -4.16
N TRP A 135 -20.70 3.71 -4.76
CA TRP A 135 -21.72 2.93 -4.07
C TRP A 135 -21.15 2.16 -2.87
N SER A 136 -20.00 1.50 -3.03
CA SER A 136 -19.39 0.74 -1.94
C SER A 136 -18.92 1.65 -0.81
N ALA A 137 -18.37 2.81 -1.15
CA ALA A 137 -17.96 3.80 -0.17
C ALA A 137 -19.17 4.33 0.62
N ALA A 138 -20.22 4.77 -0.06
CA ALA A 138 -21.42 5.32 0.57
C ALA A 138 -22.21 4.27 1.36
N ALA A 139 -22.32 3.05 0.83
CA ALA A 139 -23.16 2.02 1.44
C ALA A 139 -22.51 1.32 2.65
N TRP A 140 -21.19 1.17 2.66
CA TRP A 140 -20.52 0.30 3.62
C TRP A 140 -19.38 0.96 4.39
N ILE A 141 -18.62 1.86 3.77
CA ILE A 141 -17.40 2.39 4.37
C ILE A 141 -17.70 3.68 5.13
N SER A 142 -18.29 4.67 4.46
CA SER A 142 -18.52 6.01 5.00
C SER A 142 -19.37 6.04 6.27
N PRO A 143 -20.44 5.23 6.43
CA PRO A 143 -21.27 5.27 7.62
C PRO A 143 -20.55 4.89 8.92
N GLU A 144 -19.56 3.98 8.84
CA GLU A 144 -18.89 3.45 10.04
C GLU A 144 -17.43 3.90 10.16
N LEU A 145 -16.76 4.09 9.05
CA LEU A 145 -15.34 4.40 9.03
C LEU A 145 -15.03 5.79 8.46
N GLY A 146 -15.96 6.42 7.73
CA GLY A 146 -15.68 7.65 7.00
C GLY A 146 -15.07 8.77 7.85
N SER A 147 -15.60 9.00 9.05
CA SER A 147 -15.11 10.02 9.99
C SER A 147 -13.90 9.60 10.82
N VAL A 148 -13.44 8.36 10.68
CA VAL A 148 -12.31 7.86 11.46
C VAL A 148 -11.02 8.42 10.91
N GLU A 149 -10.22 9.02 11.80
CA GLU A 149 -8.85 9.46 11.45
C GLU A 149 -7.98 8.26 11.08
N LEU A 150 -7.19 8.37 10.01
CA LEU A 150 -6.27 7.30 9.61
C LEU A 150 -5.29 6.92 10.72
N ALA A 151 -4.81 7.90 11.47
CA ALA A 151 -3.91 7.66 12.59
C ALA A 151 -4.54 6.84 13.74
N LYS A 152 -5.85 6.86 13.85
CA LYS A 152 -6.62 6.12 14.87
C LYS A 152 -7.22 4.81 14.34
N LEU A 153 -6.97 4.49 13.07
CA LEU A 153 -7.46 3.26 12.46
C LEU A 153 -6.66 2.06 12.98
N SER A 154 -7.35 1.05 13.49
CA SER A 154 -6.71 -0.15 14.03
C SER A 154 -7.13 -1.40 13.26
N LYS A 155 -6.25 -2.42 13.25
CA LYS A 155 -6.55 -3.74 12.67
C LYS A 155 -7.80 -4.35 13.27
N ALA A 156 -7.95 -4.29 14.60
CA ALA A 156 -9.10 -4.86 15.31
C ALA A 156 -10.42 -4.24 14.82
N ARG A 157 -10.45 -2.90 14.66
CA ARG A 157 -11.62 -2.19 14.13
C ARG A 157 -11.97 -2.61 12.71
N LEU A 158 -10.97 -2.75 11.85
CA LEU A 158 -11.16 -3.17 10.47
C LEU A 158 -11.66 -4.61 10.35
N VAL A 159 -11.13 -5.51 11.17
CA VAL A 159 -11.57 -6.92 11.22
C VAL A 159 -13.02 -7.00 11.68
N ALA A 160 -13.38 -6.32 12.76
CA ALA A 160 -14.74 -6.29 13.28
C ALA A 160 -15.74 -5.71 12.25
N TRP A 161 -15.37 -4.60 11.60
CA TRP A 161 -16.16 -3.98 10.53
C TRP A 161 -16.33 -4.93 9.32
N HIS A 162 -15.27 -5.58 8.87
CA HIS A 162 -15.32 -6.52 7.75
C HIS A 162 -16.22 -7.73 8.06
N GLN A 163 -16.12 -8.24 9.29
CA GLN A 163 -16.94 -9.36 9.77
C GLN A 163 -18.42 -8.98 9.82
N LYS A 164 -18.74 -7.78 10.31
CA LYS A 164 -20.11 -7.24 10.32
C LYS A 164 -20.71 -7.17 8.91
N ILE A 165 -19.93 -6.77 7.90
CA ILE A 165 -20.41 -6.78 6.50
C ILE A 165 -20.68 -8.21 6.03
N ALA A 166 -19.79 -9.16 6.37
CA ALA A 166 -19.95 -10.58 5.99
C ALA A 166 -21.18 -11.24 6.65
N GLU A 167 -21.65 -10.72 7.77
CA GLU A 167 -22.86 -11.17 8.48
C GLU A 167 -24.12 -10.45 7.98
N THR A 168 -23.97 -9.25 7.41
CA THR A 168 -25.12 -8.43 6.99
C THR A 168 -25.77 -9.02 5.72
N PRO A 169 -27.11 -9.23 5.74
CA PRO A 169 -27.84 -9.69 4.56
C PRO A 169 -27.77 -8.66 3.42
N ALA A 170 -28.05 -9.14 2.18
CA ALA A 170 -28.03 -8.29 1.00
C ALA A 170 -28.98 -7.09 1.15
N ARG A 171 -28.48 -5.90 0.82
CA ARG A 171 -29.26 -4.65 0.85
C ARG A 171 -30.31 -4.67 -0.28
N LEU A 172 -31.49 -4.19 0.05
CA LEU A 172 -32.55 -3.90 -0.92
C LEU A 172 -32.49 -2.44 -1.35
N ARG A 173 -32.97 -2.13 -2.56
CA ARG A 173 -33.12 -0.76 -3.01
C ARG A 173 -34.13 -0.06 -2.09
N THR A 174 -33.71 1.03 -1.47
CA THR A 174 -34.49 1.83 -0.53
C THR A 174 -34.54 3.25 -1.05
N LYS A 175 -35.62 3.99 -0.79
CA LYS A 175 -35.73 5.41 -1.11
C LYS A 175 -34.74 6.21 -0.28
N ASP A 176 -34.25 7.32 -0.84
CA ASP A 176 -33.36 8.22 -0.10
C ASP A 176 -34.04 8.74 1.17
N GLY A 177 -33.27 8.74 2.28
CA GLY A 177 -33.75 9.14 3.59
C GLY A 177 -34.57 8.09 4.37
N ALA A 178 -34.89 6.94 3.76
CA ALA A 178 -35.56 5.85 4.45
C ALA A 178 -34.59 4.86 5.05
N GLU A 179 -35.01 4.17 6.13
CA GLU A 179 -34.21 3.12 6.76
C GLU A 179 -33.86 2.01 5.79
N GLN A 180 -32.57 1.61 5.78
CA GLN A 180 -32.05 0.60 4.85
C GLN A 180 -32.70 -0.77 5.09
N LYS A 181 -33.40 -1.26 4.08
CA LYS A 181 -34.01 -2.60 4.10
C LYS A 181 -33.01 -3.66 3.60
N HIS A 182 -33.11 -4.84 4.18
CA HIS A 182 -32.28 -6.00 3.84
C HIS A 182 -33.15 -7.20 3.44
N ARG A 183 -32.61 -8.10 2.65
CA ARG A 183 -33.23 -9.40 2.38
C ARG A 183 -33.22 -10.24 3.66
N LYS A 184 -34.09 -11.24 3.73
CA LYS A 184 -34.00 -12.29 4.76
C LYS A 184 -32.63 -12.98 4.68
N ALA A 185 -31.98 -13.18 5.81
CA ALA A 185 -30.69 -13.82 5.87
C ALA A 185 -30.80 -15.30 5.39
N GLU A 186 -30.07 -15.63 4.34
CA GLU A 186 -29.92 -17.02 3.90
C GLU A 186 -28.70 -17.61 4.62
N ASN A 187 -28.91 -18.55 5.53
CA ASN A 187 -27.85 -19.24 6.27
C ASN A 187 -27.34 -20.50 5.55
N THR A 188 -27.57 -20.61 4.26
CA THR A 188 -26.99 -21.63 3.43
C THR A 188 -25.51 -21.37 3.17
N PRO A 189 -24.67 -22.39 2.90
CA PRO A 189 -23.26 -22.21 2.55
C PRO A 189 -23.05 -21.21 1.41
N GLU A 190 -23.93 -21.23 0.40
CA GLU A 190 -23.91 -20.28 -0.71
C GLU A 190 -24.26 -18.85 -0.29
N GLY A 191 -25.28 -18.67 0.56
CA GLY A 191 -25.66 -17.36 1.10
C GLY A 191 -24.51 -16.74 1.90
N ILE A 192 -23.84 -17.53 2.73
CA ILE A 192 -22.66 -17.12 3.49
C ILE A 192 -21.52 -16.74 2.54
N ARG A 193 -21.23 -17.55 1.54
CA ARG A 193 -20.18 -17.28 0.54
C ARG A 193 -20.43 -15.97 -0.22
N ARG A 194 -21.68 -15.69 -0.62
CA ARG A 194 -22.05 -14.43 -1.30
C ARG A 194 -21.82 -13.22 -0.43
N ARG A 195 -22.18 -13.28 0.87
CA ARG A 195 -21.93 -12.19 1.82
C ARG A 195 -20.45 -11.95 2.05
N ARG A 196 -19.65 -13.01 2.25
CA ARG A 196 -18.19 -12.91 2.34
C ARG A 196 -17.57 -12.30 1.08
N SER A 197 -18.01 -12.72 -0.09
CA SER A 197 -17.54 -12.12 -1.36
C SER A 197 -17.84 -10.63 -1.44
N THR A 198 -18.98 -10.17 -0.93
CA THR A 198 -19.32 -8.75 -0.85
C THR A 198 -18.38 -8.02 0.12
N ALA A 199 -18.20 -8.56 1.33
CA ALA A 199 -17.28 -7.99 2.33
C ALA A 199 -15.86 -7.87 1.79
N ASN A 200 -15.36 -8.90 1.11
CA ASN A 200 -14.02 -8.90 0.51
C ASN A 200 -13.86 -7.83 -0.58
N ARG A 201 -14.86 -7.62 -1.44
CA ARG A 201 -14.84 -6.56 -2.46
C ARG A 201 -14.80 -5.17 -1.80
N VAL A 202 -15.60 -4.95 -0.77
CA VAL A 202 -15.64 -3.67 -0.06
C VAL A 202 -14.31 -3.43 0.66
N LEU A 203 -13.73 -4.45 1.30
CA LEU A 203 -12.41 -4.37 1.92
C LEU A 203 -11.33 -4.03 0.89
N THR A 204 -11.40 -4.61 -0.32
CA THR A 204 -10.44 -4.30 -1.39
C THR A 204 -10.49 -2.83 -1.79
N ILE A 205 -11.69 -2.25 -1.91
CA ILE A 205 -11.88 -0.82 -2.23
C ILE A 205 -11.32 0.05 -1.09
N LEU A 206 -11.65 -0.27 0.16
CA LEU A 206 -11.10 0.45 1.31
C LEU A 206 -9.57 0.40 1.32
N LYS A 207 -8.98 -0.79 1.17
CA LYS A 207 -7.52 -0.94 1.14
C LYS A 207 -6.86 -0.17 -0.01
N ALA A 208 -7.51 -0.09 -1.17
CA ALA A 208 -7.00 0.69 -2.29
C ALA A 208 -6.93 2.19 -1.94
N GLY A 209 -7.96 2.75 -1.33
CA GLY A 209 -7.95 4.14 -0.85
C GLY A 209 -6.92 4.40 0.23
N LEU A 210 -6.82 3.49 1.23
CA LEU A 210 -5.85 3.62 2.31
C LEU A 210 -4.40 3.47 1.83
N ASN A 211 -4.14 2.55 0.89
CA ASN A 211 -2.83 2.39 0.28
C ASN A 211 -2.44 3.62 -0.55
N HIS A 212 -3.39 4.21 -1.28
CA HIS A 212 -3.18 5.46 -1.99
C HIS A 212 -2.79 6.58 -1.02
N ALA A 213 -3.56 6.78 0.05
CA ALA A 213 -3.25 7.77 1.08
C ALA A 213 -1.86 7.55 1.72
N HIS A 214 -1.48 6.30 1.98
CA HIS A 214 -0.14 5.96 2.48
C HIS A 214 0.95 6.26 1.45
N GLN A 215 0.73 5.95 0.17
CA GLN A 215 1.68 6.26 -0.92
C GLN A 215 1.87 7.77 -1.09
N GLU A 216 0.80 8.56 -0.92
CA GLU A 216 0.82 10.03 -0.94
C GLU A 216 1.34 10.65 0.37
N GLY A 217 1.77 9.84 1.34
CA GLY A 217 2.36 10.33 2.60
C GLY A 217 1.35 10.96 3.58
N LYS A 218 0.05 10.62 3.48
CA LYS A 218 -1.00 11.13 4.37
C LYS A 218 -1.08 10.43 5.71
N CYS A 219 -0.42 9.28 5.86
CA CYS A 219 -0.32 8.53 7.11
C CYS A 219 1.03 7.82 7.23
N ALA A 220 1.46 7.61 8.47
CA ALA A 220 2.79 7.08 8.80
C ALA A 220 2.97 5.62 8.43
N THR A 221 1.97 4.79 8.70
CA THR A 221 2.07 3.35 8.54
C THR A 221 0.83 2.78 7.86
N ASP A 222 0.97 1.62 7.25
CA ASP A 222 -0.09 0.83 6.66
C ASP A 222 -0.45 -0.41 7.51
N ASP A 223 0.11 -0.53 8.72
CA ASP A 223 0.03 -1.72 9.58
C ASP A 223 -1.41 -2.09 9.93
N ALA A 224 -2.28 -1.08 10.11
CA ALA A 224 -3.67 -1.28 10.49
C ALA A 224 -4.45 -2.10 9.45
N TRP A 225 -4.18 -1.94 8.16
CA TRP A 225 -4.93 -2.61 7.09
C TRP A 225 -4.11 -3.61 6.28
N ARG A 226 -2.79 -3.52 6.31
CA ARG A 226 -1.89 -4.41 5.57
C ARG A 226 -2.13 -5.88 5.91
N SER A 227 -2.25 -6.18 7.20
CA SER A 227 -2.40 -7.53 7.73
C SER A 227 -3.85 -8.02 7.81
N VAL A 228 -4.85 -7.21 7.44
CA VAL A 228 -6.25 -7.65 7.36
C VAL A 228 -6.41 -8.56 6.15
N ARG A 229 -6.83 -9.79 6.37
CA ARG A 229 -7.04 -10.78 5.31
C ARG A 229 -8.50 -10.83 4.87
N VAL A 230 -8.71 -11.17 3.62
CA VAL A 230 -10.03 -11.57 3.08
C VAL A 230 -10.43 -12.92 3.70
N SER A 231 -11.70 -13.10 3.99
CA SER A 231 -12.27 -14.33 4.61
C SER A 231 -12.92 -15.24 3.55
#